data_0edb3b4a67c41cec15706bc87c9efb2a
#
_entry.id   0edb3b4a67c41cec15706bc87c9efb2a
#
_cell.length_a   1.000
_cell.length_b   1.000
_cell.length_c   1.000
_cell.angle_alpha   90.00
_cell.angle_beta   90.00
_cell.angle_gamma   90.00
#
_symmetry.space_group_name_H-M   'P 1'
#
loop_
_entity.id
_entity.type
_entity.pdbx_description
1 polymer ?
#
loop_
_entity_poly.entity_id
_entity_poly.type
_entity_poly.pdbx_seq_one_letter_code
_entity_poly.pdbx_strand_id
1 'polypeptide(L)'
;MNSYLERQKKVSSLLVREDIALLVLCDREGLRDSSVRYLTGHPSDSVLFLFADGRSLLLPWDINLAGIKATATQIKPYNDYGRTLVQALTKVLAEEHLPKGSRIEVPGQLPYPEFIKIAEESQYQFVCRESGLASTIEDMRQIKDADELATLHKAFAITDSILDKIEAALRKGQCTETDIALMIDREARLSGAEGTGFETLAASPGRSYNIHAFPAYTGALMPADGLSIIDFGVKYDGYTSDVTTTITRNLNPEQEKMVSCIEEAVKVAEKLLKPGTLTTELSGAVNDHLASWGYVMPHNLGHGIGLYIHEKPFLRAKTDPVKLEKGMVFTIEPGIYDPKLGGVRLENDYMITDNGYEKLTNSRIIRL
;
A
#
# COMPACT_ATOMS: atom_id res chain seq x y z
N MET A 1 -21.02 -9.33 11.79
CA MET A 1 -20.23 -8.99 13.00
C MET A 1 -19.30 -7.84 12.60
N ASN A 2 -18.93 -6.91 13.46
CA ASN A 2 -18.08 -5.78 13.05
C ASN A 2 -16.65 -6.28 12.85
N SER A 3 -16.11 -6.14 11.61
CA SER A 3 -14.78 -6.64 11.22
C SER A 3 -13.65 -6.06 12.08
N TYR A 4 -13.76 -4.80 12.51
CA TYR A 4 -12.78 -4.16 13.39
C TYR A 4 -12.67 -4.84 14.75
N LEU A 5 -13.82 -5.18 15.39
CA LEU A 5 -13.82 -5.88 16.67
C LEU A 5 -13.26 -7.30 16.54
N GLU A 6 -13.52 -7.99 15.45
CA GLU A 6 -12.93 -9.31 15.19
C GLU A 6 -11.41 -9.24 15.05
N ARG A 7 -10.90 -8.21 14.33
CA ARG A 7 -9.45 -7.97 14.18
C ARG A 7 -8.80 -7.64 15.53
N GLN A 8 -9.41 -6.76 16.33
CA GLN A 8 -8.94 -6.43 17.69
C GLN A 8 -8.90 -7.67 18.58
N LYS A 9 -9.93 -8.52 18.53
CA LYS A 9 -9.99 -9.77 19.31
C LYS A 9 -8.88 -10.75 18.91
N LYS A 10 -8.58 -10.87 17.61
CA LYS A 10 -7.44 -11.67 17.13
C LYS A 10 -6.12 -11.12 17.70
N VAL A 11 -5.90 -9.80 17.66
CA VAL A 11 -4.70 -9.18 18.24
C VAL A 11 -4.62 -9.41 19.74
N SER A 12 -5.71 -9.27 20.49
CA SER A 12 -5.71 -9.55 21.95
C SER A 12 -5.34 -11.00 22.26
N SER A 13 -5.77 -11.96 21.42
CA SER A 13 -5.35 -13.36 21.57
C SER A 13 -3.85 -13.55 21.31
N LEU A 14 -3.26 -12.75 20.40
CA LEU A 14 -1.81 -12.73 20.18
C LEU A 14 -1.07 -12.12 21.36
N LEU A 15 -1.59 -11.05 21.97
CA LEU A 15 -1.03 -10.44 23.17
C LEU A 15 -0.90 -11.46 24.31
N VAL A 16 -1.96 -12.23 24.58
CA VAL A 16 -1.93 -13.30 25.59
C VAL A 16 -0.86 -14.34 25.27
N ARG A 17 -0.77 -14.78 24.02
CA ARG A 17 0.20 -15.80 23.59
C ARG A 17 1.66 -15.33 23.73
N GLU A 18 1.92 -14.04 23.47
CA GLU A 18 3.25 -13.44 23.52
C GLU A 18 3.63 -12.92 24.93
N ASP A 19 2.74 -13.07 25.91
CA ASP A 19 2.88 -12.50 27.25
C ASP A 19 3.10 -10.97 27.22
N ILE A 20 2.33 -10.28 26.38
CA ILE A 20 2.27 -8.81 26.28
C ILE A 20 0.98 -8.33 26.92
N ALA A 21 1.06 -7.50 27.95
CA ALA A 21 -0.11 -6.95 28.63
C ALA A 21 -0.82 -5.85 27.82
N LEU A 22 -0.04 -5.09 27.06
CA LEU A 22 -0.49 -3.92 26.29
C LEU A 22 0.32 -3.76 25.01
N LEU A 23 -0.38 -3.58 23.88
CA LEU A 23 0.20 -3.12 22.61
C LEU A 23 -0.22 -1.66 22.40
N VAL A 24 0.75 -0.83 22.03
CA VAL A 24 0.56 0.57 21.65
C VAL A 24 0.83 0.71 20.17
N LEU A 25 -0.13 1.29 19.43
CA LEU A 25 0.04 1.67 18.02
C LEU A 25 -0.20 3.17 17.91
N CYS A 26 0.55 3.85 17.05
CA CYS A 26 0.50 5.30 16.92
C CYS A 26 0.50 5.70 15.45
N ASP A 27 -0.63 6.22 14.98
CA ASP A 27 -0.74 6.87 13.66
C ASP A 27 -0.73 8.39 13.87
N ARG A 28 0.30 9.07 13.37
CA ARG A 28 0.44 10.51 13.49
C ARG A 28 1.22 11.09 12.31
N GLU A 29 1.14 12.39 12.13
CA GLU A 29 1.97 13.09 11.16
C GLU A 29 3.46 12.76 11.38
N GLY A 30 4.17 12.37 10.31
CA GLY A 30 5.57 11.95 10.35
C GLY A 30 5.84 10.53 10.85
N LEU A 31 4.81 9.81 11.34
CA LEU A 31 4.90 8.39 11.75
C LEU A 31 3.54 7.71 11.50
N ARG A 32 3.24 7.45 10.22
CA ARG A 32 1.98 6.81 9.82
C ARG A 32 1.99 5.32 10.11
N ASP A 33 0.91 4.84 10.72
CA ASP A 33 0.66 3.42 10.99
C ASP A 33 -0.78 3.04 10.61
N SER A 34 -0.91 2.46 9.43
CA SER A 34 -2.23 2.00 8.93
C SER A 34 -2.84 0.88 9.78
N SER A 35 -2.10 0.26 10.71
CA SER A 35 -2.64 -0.73 11.63
C SER A 35 -3.71 -0.15 12.55
N VAL A 36 -3.59 1.15 12.89
CA VAL A 36 -4.64 1.84 13.65
C VAL A 36 -5.94 1.89 12.85
N ARG A 37 -5.88 2.30 11.58
CA ARG A 37 -7.05 2.31 10.68
C ARG A 37 -7.59 0.89 10.43
N TYR A 38 -6.72 -0.09 10.21
CA TYR A 38 -7.09 -1.49 10.04
C TYR A 38 -7.88 -2.06 11.22
N LEU A 39 -7.50 -1.66 12.43
CA LEU A 39 -8.10 -2.18 13.66
C LEU A 39 -9.31 -1.36 14.15
N THR A 40 -9.44 -0.10 13.73
CA THR A 40 -10.47 0.79 14.27
C THR A 40 -11.35 1.48 13.23
N GLY A 41 -10.92 1.56 11.98
CA GLY A 41 -11.56 2.38 10.94
C GLY A 41 -11.22 3.88 11.03
N HIS A 42 -10.51 4.33 12.07
CA HIS A 42 -10.19 5.75 12.25
C HIS A 42 -9.13 6.21 11.23
N PRO A 43 -9.39 7.26 10.42
CA PRO A 43 -8.51 7.63 9.29
C PRO A 43 -7.45 8.68 9.61
N SER A 44 -7.34 9.15 10.85
CA SER A 44 -6.56 10.34 11.22
C SER A 44 -5.70 10.10 12.46
N ASP A 45 -4.90 11.10 12.83
CA ASP A 45 -3.97 11.07 13.95
C ASP A 45 -4.61 10.54 15.24
N SER A 46 -4.03 9.47 15.79
CA SER A 46 -4.52 8.81 16.99
C SER A 46 -3.49 7.85 17.60
N VAL A 47 -3.71 7.50 18.85
CA VAL A 47 -2.99 6.42 19.54
C VAL A 47 -4.01 5.35 19.93
N LEU A 48 -3.71 4.11 19.60
CA LEU A 48 -4.50 2.94 19.95
C LEU A 48 -3.76 2.10 20.98
N PHE A 49 -4.45 1.80 22.07
CA PHE A 49 -4.02 0.88 23.12
C PHE A 49 -4.89 -0.37 23.06
N LEU A 50 -4.25 -1.53 22.88
CA LEU A 50 -4.91 -2.83 22.86
C LEU A 50 -4.43 -3.63 24.06
N PHE A 51 -5.37 -4.07 24.90
CA PHE A 51 -5.10 -4.82 26.12
C PHE A 51 -5.27 -6.33 25.90
N ALA A 52 -4.50 -7.12 26.64
CA ALA A 52 -4.58 -8.58 26.59
C ALA A 52 -5.95 -9.11 27.02
N ASP A 53 -6.71 -8.36 27.81
CA ASP A 53 -8.06 -8.70 28.25
C ASP A 53 -9.16 -8.44 27.19
N GLY A 54 -8.80 -7.97 26.00
CA GLY A 54 -9.71 -7.71 24.90
C GLY A 54 -10.24 -6.28 24.81
N ARG A 55 -9.92 -5.43 25.77
CA ARG A 55 -10.27 -4.00 25.71
C ARG A 55 -9.39 -3.25 24.71
N SER A 56 -9.93 -2.17 24.18
CA SER A 56 -9.22 -1.21 23.35
C SER A 56 -9.55 0.22 23.76
N LEU A 57 -8.55 1.08 23.79
CA LEU A 57 -8.69 2.52 24.01
C LEU A 57 -8.10 3.27 22.82
N LEU A 58 -8.95 4.02 22.12
CA LEU A 58 -8.52 4.92 21.06
C LEU A 58 -8.47 6.37 21.60
N LEU A 59 -7.34 7.02 21.40
CA LEU A 59 -7.14 8.44 21.68
C LEU A 59 -6.98 9.20 20.35
N PRO A 60 -8.10 9.62 19.70
CA PRO A 60 -8.03 10.37 18.46
C PRO A 60 -7.77 11.85 18.72
N TRP A 61 -7.08 12.51 17.77
CA TRP A 61 -6.97 13.96 17.73
C TRP A 61 -8.34 14.61 17.48
N ASP A 62 -9.09 14.08 16.50
CA ASP A 62 -10.45 14.50 16.17
C ASP A 62 -11.48 13.52 16.77
N ILE A 63 -12.01 13.89 17.94
CA ILE A 63 -13.02 13.08 18.66
C ILE A 63 -14.35 13.01 17.90
N ASN A 64 -14.71 14.06 17.12
CA ASN A 64 -15.95 14.07 16.37
C ASN A 64 -15.89 13.08 15.20
N LEU A 65 -14.77 13.10 14.45
CA LEU A 65 -14.52 12.15 13.38
C LEU A 65 -14.49 10.71 13.91
N ALA A 66 -13.83 10.49 15.03
CA ALA A 66 -13.77 9.18 15.66
C ALA A 66 -15.15 8.67 16.09
N GLY A 67 -16.01 9.54 16.59
CA GLY A 67 -17.40 9.19 16.94
C GLY A 67 -18.23 8.68 15.75
N ILE A 68 -17.85 9.03 14.52
CA ILE A 68 -18.53 8.58 13.30
C ILE A 68 -17.86 7.37 12.67
N LYS A 69 -16.52 7.31 12.67
CA LYS A 69 -15.73 6.37 11.87
C LYS A 69 -15.08 5.25 12.69
N ALA A 70 -14.80 5.48 13.97
CA ALA A 70 -13.98 4.57 14.75
C ALA A 70 -14.78 3.53 15.53
N THR A 71 -14.16 2.34 15.68
CA THR A 71 -14.62 1.27 16.52
C THR A 71 -13.54 0.91 17.54
N ALA A 72 -13.82 1.15 18.83
CA ALA A 72 -12.99 0.73 19.96
C ALA A 72 -13.91 0.55 21.19
N THR A 73 -13.46 -0.18 22.23
CA THR A 73 -14.24 -0.32 23.47
C THR A 73 -14.36 1.00 24.23
N GLN A 74 -13.34 1.85 24.12
CA GLN A 74 -13.35 3.20 24.65
C GLN A 74 -12.72 4.17 23.65
N ILE A 75 -13.30 5.36 23.53
CA ILE A 75 -12.77 6.46 22.73
C ILE A 75 -12.72 7.70 23.62
N LYS A 76 -11.54 8.30 23.81
CA LYS A 76 -11.35 9.48 24.66
C LYS A 76 -10.51 10.51 23.92
N PRO A 77 -10.70 11.84 24.14
CA PRO A 77 -9.94 12.86 23.43
C PRO A 77 -8.45 12.77 23.74
N TYR A 78 -7.60 12.79 22.72
CA TYR A 78 -6.13 12.78 22.89
C TYR A 78 -5.63 13.98 23.72
N ASN A 79 -6.31 15.13 23.60
CA ASN A 79 -6.01 16.32 24.37
C ASN A 79 -6.05 16.11 25.89
N ASP A 80 -6.89 15.22 26.37
CA ASP A 80 -6.98 14.88 27.79
C ASP A 80 -5.77 14.06 28.27
N TYR A 81 -5.00 13.53 27.33
CA TYR A 81 -3.82 12.67 27.57
C TYR A 81 -2.48 13.35 27.24
N GLY A 82 -2.45 14.68 27.06
CA GLY A 82 -1.21 15.49 27.00
C GLY A 82 -0.62 15.68 25.62
N ARG A 83 -1.21 15.19 24.53
CA ARG A 83 -0.85 15.43 23.12
C ARG A 83 0.51 14.86 22.64
N THR A 84 1.17 14.07 23.43
CA THR A 84 2.37 13.31 23.01
C THR A 84 2.19 11.85 23.37
N LEU A 85 2.81 10.95 22.58
CA LEU A 85 2.74 9.52 22.88
C LEU A 85 3.25 9.20 24.29
N VAL A 86 4.36 9.85 24.70
CA VAL A 86 4.95 9.65 26.04
C VAL A 86 3.95 10.03 27.14
N GLN A 87 3.34 11.21 27.04
CA GLN A 87 2.35 11.67 28.03
C GLN A 87 1.10 10.79 28.05
N ALA A 88 0.60 10.42 26.85
CA ALA A 88 -0.58 9.56 26.72
C ALA A 88 -0.33 8.20 27.35
N LEU A 89 0.78 7.56 27.02
CA LEU A 89 1.14 6.25 27.56
C LEU A 89 1.34 6.32 29.08
N THR A 90 2.06 7.33 29.59
CA THR A 90 2.24 7.50 31.05
C THR A 90 0.91 7.62 31.76
N LYS A 91 -0.03 8.41 31.21
CA LYS A 91 -1.34 8.60 31.83
C LYS A 91 -2.20 7.33 31.77
N VAL A 92 -2.22 6.63 30.62
CA VAL A 92 -2.93 5.36 30.49
C VAL A 92 -2.39 4.32 31.47
N LEU A 93 -1.06 4.20 31.61
CA LEU A 93 -0.46 3.26 32.54
C LEU A 93 -0.78 3.58 34.02
N ALA A 94 -0.93 4.86 34.35
CA ALA A 94 -1.35 5.29 35.68
C ALA A 94 -2.84 4.97 35.96
N GLU A 95 -3.70 5.05 34.94
CA GLU A 95 -5.14 4.74 35.06
C GLU A 95 -5.41 3.23 35.08
N GLU A 96 -4.68 2.43 34.30
CA GLU A 96 -4.95 0.99 34.10
C GLU A 96 -4.34 0.07 35.17
N HIS A 97 -3.43 0.56 36.00
CA HIS A 97 -2.84 -0.17 37.12
C HIS A 97 -2.30 -1.57 36.75
N LEU A 98 -1.63 -1.70 35.60
CA LEU A 98 -1.04 -2.97 35.19
C LEU A 98 -0.04 -3.49 36.22
N PRO A 99 0.09 -4.82 36.42
CA PRO A 99 1.07 -5.40 37.33
C PRO A 99 2.49 -4.91 37.05
N LYS A 100 3.27 -4.69 38.13
CA LYS A 100 4.69 -4.35 37.99
C LYS A 100 5.43 -5.41 37.19
N GLY A 101 6.28 -4.99 36.25
CA GLY A 101 7.01 -5.87 35.36
C GLY A 101 6.22 -6.33 34.13
N SER A 102 4.95 -5.90 33.97
CA SER A 102 4.18 -6.20 32.75
C SER A 102 4.95 -5.78 31.51
N ARG A 103 4.87 -6.59 30.47
CA ARG A 103 5.47 -6.32 29.15
C ARG A 103 4.52 -5.49 28.30
N ILE A 104 5.05 -4.40 27.73
CA ILE A 104 4.32 -3.45 26.91
C ILE A 104 5.04 -3.33 25.58
N GLU A 105 4.37 -3.66 24.50
CA GLU A 105 4.96 -3.49 23.16
C GLU A 105 4.58 -2.13 22.59
N VAL A 106 5.59 -1.40 22.12
CA VAL A 106 5.48 -0.08 21.47
C VAL A 106 5.88 -0.20 20.00
N PRO A 107 5.49 0.76 19.13
CA PRO A 107 5.83 0.69 17.70
C PRO A 107 7.32 0.47 17.47
N GLY A 108 7.68 -0.49 16.59
CA GLY A 108 9.07 -0.78 16.23
C GLY A 108 9.79 0.39 15.55
N GLN A 109 9.02 1.29 14.94
CA GLN A 109 9.49 2.51 14.27
C GLN A 109 9.52 3.73 15.22
N LEU A 110 9.26 3.54 16.52
CA LEU A 110 9.29 4.64 17.48
C LEU A 110 10.69 5.28 17.52
N PRO A 111 10.80 6.62 17.39
CA PRO A 111 12.08 7.29 17.49
C PRO A 111 12.78 6.97 18.80
N TYR A 112 14.07 6.61 18.74
CA TYR A 112 14.86 6.23 19.90
C TYR A 112 14.77 7.22 21.09
N PRO A 113 14.80 8.55 20.89
CA PRO A 113 14.64 9.50 22.00
C PRO A 113 13.26 9.43 22.68
N GLU A 114 12.21 9.03 21.97
CA GLU A 114 10.89 8.82 22.56
C GLU A 114 10.86 7.51 23.34
N PHE A 115 11.45 6.44 22.79
CA PHE A 115 11.58 5.15 23.48
C PHE A 115 12.31 5.28 24.82
N ILE A 116 13.45 5.99 24.86
CA ILE A 116 14.20 6.21 26.10
C ILE A 116 13.34 6.91 27.16
N LYS A 117 12.61 7.98 26.78
CA LYS A 117 11.72 8.71 27.70
C LYS A 117 10.60 7.84 28.28
N ILE A 118 10.15 6.83 27.53
CA ILE A 118 9.13 5.89 28.00
C ILE A 118 9.75 4.83 28.90
N ALA A 119 10.94 4.35 28.56
CA ALA A 119 11.56 3.20 29.21
C ALA A 119 12.35 3.58 30.48
N GLU A 120 12.91 4.80 30.56
CA GLU A 120 13.67 5.27 31.75
C GLU A 120 12.77 5.34 32.97
N GLU A 121 13.28 4.82 34.08
CA GLU A 121 12.62 4.83 35.41
C GLU A 121 11.23 4.14 35.44
N SER A 122 10.92 3.33 34.43
CA SER A 122 9.63 2.61 34.37
C SER A 122 9.63 1.35 35.22
N GLN A 123 8.50 1.07 35.85
CA GLN A 123 8.26 -0.23 36.49
C GLN A 123 7.83 -1.34 35.51
N TYR A 124 7.69 -1.03 34.22
CA TYR A 124 7.26 -1.92 33.16
C TYR A 124 8.42 -2.32 32.24
N GLN A 125 8.25 -3.43 31.50
CA GLN A 125 9.22 -3.88 30.51
C GLN A 125 8.74 -3.46 29.12
N PHE A 126 9.40 -2.45 28.54
CA PHE A 126 9.07 -2.02 27.17
C PHE A 126 9.76 -2.90 26.14
N VAL A 127 8.97 -3.35 25.17
CA VAL A 127 9.42 -4.13 24.02
C VAL A 127 9.26 -3.26 22.77
N CYS A 128 10.37 -3.02 22.06
CA CYS A 128 10.41 -2.31 20.79
C CYS A 128 11.19 -3.19 19.81
N ARG A 129 10.53 -3.80 18.84
CA ARG A 129 11.15 -4.78 17.94
C ARG A 129 10.55 -4.66 16.53
N GLU A 130 11.37 -4.87 15.52
CA GLU A 130 10.96 -4.83 14.11
C GLU A 130 9.96 -5.96 13.77
N SER A 131 10.25 -7.18 14.23
CA SER A 131 9.40 -8.36 14.01
C SER A 131 8.43 -8.62 15.17
N GLY A 132 7.76 -7.56 15.66
CA GLY A 132 6.81 -7.66 16.76
C GLY A 132 5.36 -7.86 16.33
N LEU A 133 4.43 -7.55 17.23
CA LEU A 133 2.99 -7.65 16.97
C LEU A 133 2.52 -6.71 15.86
N ALA A 134 3.17 -5.55 15.67
CA ALA A 134 2.92 -4.68 14.51
C ALA A 134 3.16 -5.42 13.19
N SER A 135 4.28 -6.15 13.05
CA SER A 135 4.56 -6.98 11.87
C SER A 135 3.54 -8.12 11.70
N THR A 136 3.07 -8.71 12.82
CA THR A 136 2.01 -9.73 12.76
C THR A 136 0.67 -9.15 12.27
N ILE A 137 0.36 -7.89 12.63
CA ILE A 137 -0.82 -7.19 12.11
C ILE A 137 -0.67 -6.93 10.60
N GLU A 138 0.53 -6.59 10.13
CA GLU A 138 0.81 -6.51 8.68
C GLU A 138 0.60 -7.85 7.98
N ASP A 139 0.99 -8.96 8.61
CA ASP A 139 0.72 -10.30 8.08
C ASP A 139 -0.79 -10.60 7.98
N MET A 140 -1.58 -10.14 8.97
CA MET A 140 -3.04 -10.29 8.92
C MET A 140 -3.68 -9.54 7.75
N ARG A 141 -3.06 -8.42 7.29
CA ARG A 141 -3.55 -7.58 6.19
C ARG A 141 -3.30 -8.19 4.81
N GLN A 142 -2.44 -9.21 4.70
CA GLN A 142 -2.16 -9.87 3.41
C GLN A 142 -3.43 -10.48 2.81
N ILE A 143 -4.28 -11.09 3.63
CA ILE A 143 -5.53 -11.70 3.19
C ILE A 143 -6.68 -10.77 3.51
N LYS A 144 -7.28 -10.21 2.46
CA LYS A 144 -8.36 -9.23 2.56
C LYS A 144 -9.67 -9.91 2.93
N ASP A 145 -10.38 -9.36 3.88
CA ASP A 145 -11.76 -9.77 4.18
C ASP A 145 -12.77 -9.14 3.18
N ALA A 146 -14.03 -9.51 3.31
CA ALA A 146 -15.07 -9.08 2.38
C ALA A 146 -15.30 -7.56 2.37
N ASP A 147 -15.16 -6.88 3.53
CA ASP A 147 -15.33 -5.43 3.65
C ASP A 147 -14.15 -4.71 3.00
N GLU A 148 -12.92 -5.22 3.18
CA GLU A 148 -11.71 -4.71 2.53
C GLU A 148 -11.81 -4.85 1.01
N LEU A 149 -12.22 -6.04 0.51
CA LEU A 149 -12.40 -6.28 -0.92
C LEU A 149 -13.47 -5.37 -1.52
N ALA A 150 -14.60 -5.18 -0.85
CA ALA A 150 -15.65 -4.27 -1.31
C ALA A 150 -15.15 -2.81 -1.43
N THR A 151 -14.23 -2.39 -0.56
CA THR A 151 -13.62 -1.06 -0.59
C THR A 151 -12.59 -0.95 -1.71
N LEU A 152 -11.72 -1.95 -1.87
CA LEU A 152 -10.73 -2.04 -2.93
C LEU A 152 -11.38 -2.03 -4.32
N HIS A 153 -12.48 -2.79 -4.53
CA HIS A 153 -13.20 -2.77 -5.80
C HIS A 153 -13.70 -1.38 -6.21
N LYS A 154 -14.05 -0.53 -5.24
CA LYS A 154 -14.40 0.88 -5.55
C LYS A 154 -13.18 1.68 -5.98
N ALA A 155 -12.03 1.50 -5.32
CA ALA A 155 -10.79 2.14 -5.73
C ALA A 155 -10.41 1.73 -7.17
N PHE A 156 -10.46 0.43 -7.49
CA PHE A 156 -10.16 -0.10 -8.82
C PHE A 156 -11.10 0.44 -9.91
N ALA A 157 -12.41 0.48 -9.64
CA ALA A 157 -13.37 1.03 -10.59
C ALA A 157 -13.15 2.53 -10.88
N ILE A 158 -12.76 3.31 -9.86
CA ILE A 158 -12.40 4.72 -10.04
C ILE A 158 -11.12 4.83 -10.88
N THR A 159 -10.12 4.00 -10.60
CA THR A 159 -8.85 3.94 -11.34
C THR A 159 -9.08 3.64 -12.82
N ASP A 160 -9.88 2.63 -13.15
CA ASP A 160 -10.21 2.29 -14.53
C ASP A 160 -10.93 3.43 -15.26
N SER A 161 -11.88 4.10 -14.57
CA SER A 161 -12.55 5.28 -15.12
C SER A 161 -11.58 6.42 -15.42
N ILE A 162 -10.56 6.61 -14.58
CA ILE A 162 -9.52 7.62 -14.79
C ILE A 162 -8.61 7.24 -15.95
N LEU A 163 -8.21 5.96 -16.09
CA LEU A 163 -7.45 5.45 -17.22
C LEU A 163 -8.14 5.75 -18.56
N ASP A 164 -9.46 5.53 -18.64
CA ASP A 164 -10.24 5.83 -19.85
C ASP A 164 -10.26 7.35 -20.17
N LYS A 165 -10.33 8.19 -19.13
CA LYS A 165 -10.26 9.65 -19.31
C LYS A 165 -8.89 10.13 -19.75
N ILE A 166 -7.81 9.52 -19.23
CA ILE A 166 -6.43 9.78 -19.67
C ILE A 166 -6.30 9.46 -21.15
N GLU A 167 -6.68 8.27 -21.57
CA GLU A 167 -6.64 7.86 -22.97
C GLU A 167 -7.45 8.81 -23.85
N ALA A 168 -8.66 9.15 -23.45
CA ALA A 168 -9.51 10.09 -24.18
C ALA A 168 -8.90 11.49 -24.29
N ALA A 169 -8.23 11.99 -23.27
CA ALA A 169 -7.54 13.27 -23.28
C ALA A 169 -6.34 13.26 -24.25
N LEU A 170 -5.51 12.23 -24.17
CA LEU A 170 -4.32 12.08 -25.03
C LEU A 170 -4.69 11.89 -26.52
N ARG A 171 -5.82 11.24 -26.82
CA ARG A 171 -6.32 11.12 -28.21
C ARG A 171 -6.89 12.42 -28.77
N LYS A 172 -7.30 13.38 -27.93
CA LYS A 172 -7.80 14.69 -28.36
C LYS A 172 -6.67 15.65 -28.72
N GLY A 173 -5.49 15.50 -28.11
CA GLY A 173 -4.38 16.40 -28.34
C GLY A 173 -3.30 16.30 -27.26
N GLN A 174 -2.31 17.18 -27.35
CA GLN A 174 -1.24 17.23 -26.36
C GLN A 174 -1.70 17.95 -25.08
N CYS A 175 -1.22 17.48 -23.95
CA CYS A 175 -1.31 18.12 -22.64
C CYS A 175 0.05 17.96 -21.94
N THR A 176 0.26 18.64 -20.84
CA THR A 176 1.51 18.48 -20.07
C THR A 176 1.40 17.27 -19.13
N GLU A 177 2.55 16.74 -18.67
CA GLU A 177 2.61 15.76 -17.57
C GLU A 177 1.85 16.28 -16.36
N THR A 178 1.99 17.58 -16.05
CA THR A 178 1.28 18.26 -14.96
C THR A 178 -0.24 18.24 -15.17
N ASP A 179 -0.74 18.49 -16.40
CA ASP A 179 -2.19 18.44 -16.67
C ASP A 179 -2.76 17.04 -16.40
N ILE A 180 -2.02 15.99 -16.77
CA ILE A 180 -2.39 14.59 -16.50
C ILE A 180 -2.43 14.33 -14.99
N ALA A 181 -1.38 14.69 -14.25
CA ALA A 181 -1.31 14.47 -12.80
C ALA A 181 -2.45 15.18 -12.04
N LEU A 182 -2.72 16.45 -12.40
CA LEU A 182 -3.82 17.23 -11.82
C LEU A 182 -5.19 16.69 -12.22
N MET A 183 -5.34 16.18 -13.45
CA MET A 183 -6.57 15.52 -13.88
C MET A 183 -6.84 14.26 -13.04
N ILE A 184 -5.83 13.44 -12.79
CA ILE A 184 -5.95 12.21 -11.97
C ILE A 184 -6.43 12.56 -10.55
N ASP A 185 -5.78 13.49 -9.85
CA ASP A 185 -6.19 13.89 -8.49
C ASP A 185 -7.61 14.48 -8.48
N ARG A 186 -7.92 15.35 -9.45
CA ARG A 186 -9.26 15.93 -9.58
C ARG A 186 -10.34 14.87 -9.78
N GLU A 187 -10.15 13.95 -10.73
CA GLU A 187 -11.13 12.92 -11.05
C GLU A 187 -11.29 11.90 -9.92
N ALA A 188 -10.20 11.55 -9.20
CA ALA A 188 -10.26 10.73 -8.00
C ALA A 188 -11.18 11.37 -6.94
N ARG A 189 -10.96 12.65 -6.61
CA ARG A 189 -11.78 13.38 -5.62
C ARG A 189 -13.22 13.55 -6.05
N LEU A 190 -13.49 13.86 -7.31
CA LEU A 190 -14.84 13.99 -7.85
C LEU A 190 -15.59 12.65 -7.81
N SER A 191 -14.88 11.52 -7.85
CA SER A 191 -15.43 10.17 -7.70
C SER A 191 -15.60 9.72 -6.25
N GLY A 192 -15.32 10.59 -5.28
CA GLY A 192 -15.49 10.33 -3.84
C GLY A 192 -14.28 9.66 -3.17
N ALA A 193 -13.14 9.58 -3.84
CA ALA A 193 -11.89 9.11 -3.24
C ALA A 193 -11.26 10.17 -2.32
N GLU A 194 -10.37 9.74 -1.42
CA GLU A 194 -9.58 10.61 -0.55
C GLU A 194 -8.52 11.41 -1.35
N GLY A 195 -8.19 10.94 -2.56
CA GLY A 195 -7.21 11.49 -3.48
C GLY A 195 -6.43 10.40 -4.17
N THR A 196 -5.20 10.70 -4.60
CA THR A 196 -4.26 9.69 -5.08
C THR A 196 -3.69 8.89 -3.90
N GLY A 197 -3.34 7.61 -4.13
CA GLY A 197 -2.75 6.73 -3.13
C GLY A 197 -1.28 7.06 -2.82
N PHE A 198 -0.61 7.62 -3.83
CA PHE A 198 0.76 8.09 -3.81
C PHE A 198 0.95 9.24 -4.80
N GLU A 199 2.13 9.82 -4.88
CA GLU A 199 2.43 10.88 -5.86
C GLU A 199 2.37 10.31 -7.28
N THR A 200 1.45 10.81 -8.09
CA THR A 200 1.33 10.41 -9.50
C THR A 200 2.62 10.64 -10.24
N LEU A 201 3.09 9.64 -10.98
CA LEU A 201 4.20 9.77 -11.90
C LEU A 201 3.67 9.92 -13.32
N ALA A 202 4.07 10.98 -14.02
CA ALA A 202 3.84 11.16 -15.45
C ALA A 202 5.16 11.53 -16.11
N ALA A 203 5.65 10.66 -16.98
CA ALA A 203 6.95 10.78 -17.61
C ALA A 203 6.84 10.66 -19.14
N SER A 204 7.06 11.77 -19.86
CA SER A 204 7.18 11.82 -21.32
C SER A 204 8.41 11.04 -21.82
N PRO A 205 8.60 10.80 -23.13
CA PRO A 205 9.64 9.91 -23.65
C PRO A 205 11.05 10.25 -23.19
N GLY A 206 11.37 11.52 -23.01
CA GLY A 206 12.69 11.96 -22.51
C GLY A 206 12.96 11.65 -21.04
N ARG A 207 11.97 11.13 -20.29
CA ARG A 207 12.02 10.89 -18.84
C ARG A 207 11.56 9.50 -18.43
N SER A 208 10.82 8.79 -19.28
CA SER A 208 10.23 7.48 -18.99
C SER A 208 11.25 6.37 -18.70
N TYR A 209 12.53 6.57 -19.07
CA TYR A 209 13.61 5.63 -18.75
C TYR A 209 13.94 5.53 -17.25
N ASN A 210 13.45 6.46 -16.43
CA ASN A 210 13.60 6.40 -14.99
C ASN A 210 12.47 5.52 -14.39
N ILE A 211 12.82 4.62 -13.49
CA ILE A 211 11.84 3.78 -12.75
C ILE A 211 10.86 4.69 -12.01
N HIS A 212 11.39 5.66 -11.26
CA HIS A 212 10.66 6.76 -10.63
C HIS A 212 11.24 8.08 -11.14
N ALA A 213 10.56 8.70 -12.11
CA ALA A 213 11.00 9.97 -12.66
C ALA A 213 10.98 11.07 -11.57
N PHE A 214 12.05 11.86 -11.51
CA PHE A 214 12.14 13.00 -10.60
C PHE A 214 12.42 14.30 -11.37
N PRO A 215 11.60 15.36 -11.19
CA PRO A 215 10.31 15.40 -10.49
C PRO A 215 9.31 14.36 -11.04
N ALA A 216 8.29 14.00 -10.27
CA ALA A 216 7.32 12.98 -10.67
C ALA A 216 6.56 13.35 -11.94
N TYR A 217 6.34 14.64 -12.17
CA TYR A 217 5.78 15.23 -13.39
C TYR A 217 6.30 16.65 -13.63
N THR A 218 6.23 17.13 -14.88
CA THR A 218 6.74 18.44 -15.30
C THR A 218 5.81 19.10 -16.33
N GLY A 219 6.24 20.22 -16.90
CA GLY A 219 5.58 20.86 -18.04
C GLY A 219 5.87 20.21 -19.40
N ALA A 220 6.54 19.05 -19.47
CA ALA A 220 6.79 18.33 -20.70
C ALA A 220 5.49 17.84 -21.35
N LEU A 221 5.44 17.81 -22.68
CA LEU A 221 4.21 17.48 -23.42
C LEU A 221 4.03 15.97 -23.61
N MET A 222 2.79 15.52 -23.50
CA MET A 222 2.30 14.17 -23.79
C MET A 222 1.03 14.27 -24.66
N PRO A 223 0.79 13.35 -25.63
CA PRO A 223 1.74 12.34 -26.10
C PRO A 223 2.85 12.95 -26.95
N ALA A 224 4.02 12.33 -26.93
CA ALA A 224 5.15 12.62 -27.82
C ALA A 224 5.69 11.31 -28.41
N ASP A 225 6.51 11.40 -29.47
CA ASP A 225 7.06 10.23 -30.15
C ASP A 225 7.98 9.43 -29.22
N GLY A 226 7.73 8.14 -29.09
CA GLY A 226 8.42 7.21 -28.18
C GLY A 226 7.53 6.64 -27.09
N LEU A 227 8.12 6.31 -25.96
CA LEU A 227 7.51 5.64 -24.80
C LEU A 227 7.30 6.64 -23.66
N SER A 228 6.07 6.82 -23.20
CA SER A 228 5.74 7.59 -22.00
C SER A 228 5.11 6.69 -20.95
N ILE A 229 5.33 6.96 -19.66
CA ILE A 229 4.78 6.21 -18.55
C ILE A 229 3.89 7.14 -17.71
N ILE A 230 2.71 6.63 -17.32
CA ILE A 230 1.87 7.22 -16.28
C ILE A 230 1.62 6.13 -15.24
N ASP A 231 1.93 6.44 -13.99
CA ASP A 231 1.81 5.55 -12.85
C ASP A 231 1.05 6.28 -11.74
N PHE A 232 -0.05 5.70 -11.30
CA PHE A 232 -0.92 6.29 -10.29
C PHE A 232 -1.82 5.27 -9.59
N GLY A 233 -2.24 5.63 -8.39
CA GLY A 233 -3.25 4.89 -7.65
C GLY A 233 -4.29 5.83 -7.04
N VAL A 234 -5.46 5.29 -6.73
CA VAL A 234 -6.55 6.00 -6.08
C VAL A 234 -6.74 5.49 -4.66
N LYS A 235 -6.86 6.40 -3.70
CA LYS A 235 -7.13 6.05 -2.30
C LYS A 235 -8.61 6.25 -1.98
N TYR A 236 -9.33 5.15 -1.76
CA TYR A 236 -10.74 5.15 -1.38
C TYR A 236 -10.92 4.49 -0.02
N ASP A 237 -11.48 5.24 0.93
CA ASP A 237 -11.67 4.82 2.33
C ASP A 237 -10.43 4.11 2.93
N GLY A 238 -9.24 4.69 2.64
CA GLY A 238 -7.92 4.23 3.10
C GLY A 238 -7.24 3.21 2.23
N TYR A 239 -7.96 2.45 1.43
CA TYR A 239 -7.41 1.43 0.54
C TYR A 239 -6.98 2.03 -0.80
N THR A 240 -5.84 1.60 -1.29
CA THR A 240 -5.25 2.13 -2.52
C THR A 240 -5.25 1.10 -3.63
N SER A 241 -5.42 1.57 -4.88
CA SER A 241 -5.11 0.85 -6.12
C SER A 241 -3.74 1.26 -6.63
N ASP A 242 -3.21 0.52 -7.60
CA ASP A 242 -1.94 0.81 -8.23
C ASP A 242 -1.92 0.36 -9.69
N VAL A 243 -1.65 1.29 -10.60
CA VAL A 243 -1.58 0.97 -12.03
C VAL A 243 -0.53 1.80 -12.73
N THR A 244 0.20 1.16 -13.62
CA THR A 244 1.05 1.83 -14.61
C THR A 244 0.55 1.54 -16.02
N THR A 245 0.40 2.59 -16.83
CA THR A 245 0.16 2.51 -18.27
C THR A 245 1.34 3.10 -19.05
N THR A 246 1.72 2.45 -20.14
CA THR A 246 2.65 3.03 -21.12
C THR A 246 1.88 3.55 -22.31
N ILE A 247 2.18 4.79 -22.69
CA ILE A 247 1.65 5.43 -23.91
C ILE A 247 2.74 5.34 -24.99
N THR A 248 2.34 4.90 -26.18
CA THR A 248 3.26 4.73 -27.31
C THR A 248 2.84 5.58 -28.48
N ARG A 249 3.82 6.19 -29.17
CA ARG A 249 3.59 6.94 -30.41
C ARG A 249 4.82 6.84 -31.30
N ASN A 250 4.62 6.53 -32.60
CA ASN A 250 5.68 6.49 -33.63
C ASN A 250 6.93 5.72 -33.16
N LEU A 251 6.76 4.50 -32.64
CA LEU A 251 7.85 3.69 -32.08
C LEU A 251 8.84 3.24 -33.17
N ASN A 252 10.10 3.17 -32.81
CA ASN A 252 11.11 2.45 -33.60
C ASN A 252 11.08 0.93 -33.28
N PRO A 253 11.74 0.07 -34.09
CA PRO A 253 11.70 -1.38 -33.89
C PRO A 253 12.21 -1.87 -32.52
N GLU A 254 13.18 -1.19 -31.92
CA GLU A 254 13.71 -1.55 -30.58
C GLU A 254 12.69 -1.24 -29.49
N GLN A 255 11.99 -0.12 -29.59
CA GLN A 255 10.91 0.25 -28.68
C GLN A 255 9.71 -0.70 -28.80
N GLU A 256 9.31 -1.08 -30.04
CA GLU A 256 8.27 -2.10 -30.26
C GLU A 256 8.65 -3.44 -29.63
N LYS A 257 9.93 -3.83 -29.71
CA LYS A 257 10.45 -5.04 -29.07
C LYS A 257 10.31 -4.97 -27.54
N MET A 258 10.61 -3.81 -26.92
CA MET A 258 10.42 -3.62 -25.46
C MET A 258 8.95 -3.76 -25.08
N VAL A 259 8.04 -3.14 -25.81
CA VAL A 259 6.59 -3.20 -25.56
C VAL A 259 6.10 -4.65 -25.67
N SER A 260 6.45 -5.36 -26.74
CA SER A 260 6.06 -6.75 -26.96
C SER A 260 6.55 -7.66 -25.83
N CYS A 261 7.81 -7.48 -25.40
CA CYS A 261 8.37 -8.23 -24.30
C CYS A 261 7.60 -8.05 -22.98
N ILE A 262 7.19 -6.81 -22.64
CA ILE A 262 6.41 -6.52 -21.43
C ILE A 262 4.99 -7.09 -21.52
N GLU A 263 4.31 -6.96 -22.67
CA GLU A 263 2.98 -7.55 -22.85
C GLU A 263 2.99 -9.09 -22.72
N GLU A 264 4.09 -9.73 -23.16
CA GLU A 264 4.29 -11.18 -22.97
C GLU A 264 4.67 -11.51 -21.52
N ALA A 265 5.48 -10.69 -20.86
CA ALA A 265 5.88 -10.88 -19.46
C ALA A 265 4.65 -10.90 -18.52
N VAL A 266 3.69 -10.01 -18.75
CA VAL A 266 2.41 -10.04 -18.01
C VAL A 266 1.69 -11.38 -18.23
N LYS A 267 1.61 -11.88 -19.45
CA LYS A 267 0.98 -13.18 -19.75
C LYS A 267 1.72 -14.35 -19.12
N VAL A 268 3.03 -14.27 -19.00
CA VAL A 268 3.85 -15.27 -18.27
C VAL A 268 3.47 -15.29 -16.80
N ALA A 269 3.37 -14.13 -16.16
CA ALA A 269 2.93 -14.01 -14.78
C ALA A 269 1.50 -14.55 -14.59
N GLU A 270 0.55 -14.10 -15.41
CA GLU A 270 -0.87 -14.48 -15.33
C GLU A 270 -1.10 -15.99 -15.39
N LYS A 271 -0.31 -16.73 -16.19
CA LYS A 271 -0.38 -18.22 -16.27
C LYS A 271 -0.05 -18.93 -14.95
N LEU A 272 0.70 -18.28 -14.08
CA LEU A 272 1.16 -18.84 -12.81
C LEU A 272 0.29 -18.41 -11.62
N LEU A 273 -0.64 -17.46 -11.81
CA LEU A 273 -1.47 -16.92 -10.73
C LEU A 273 -2.54 -17.92 -10.29
N LYS A 274 -2.27 -18.60 -9.19
CA LYS A 274 -3.20 -19.53 -8.52
C LYS A 274 -2.77 -19.74 -7.06
N PRO A 275 -3.67 -20.25 -6.20
CA PRO A 275 -3.31 -20.65 -4.86
C PRO A 275 -2.12 -21.62 -4.83
N GLY A 276 -1.18 -21.38 -3.95
CA GLY A 276 0.00 -22.23 -3.74
C GLY A 276 1.23 -21.87 -4.58
N THR A 277 1.11 -21.03 -5.61
CA THR A 277 2.28 -20.51 -6.36
C THR A 277 3.18 -19.71 -5.41
N LEU A 278 4.49 -19.92 -5.50
CA LEU A 278 5.46 -19.18 -4.71
C LEU A 278 5.77 -17.83 -5.35
N THR A 279 5.87 -16.78 -4.53
CA THR A 279 6.26 -15.42 -5.02
C THR A 279 7.58 -15.41 -5.74
N THR A 280 8.53 -16.26 -5.31
CA THR A 280 9.85 -16.44 -5.94
C THR A 280 9.77 -17.15 -7.30
N GLU A 281 8.90 -18.14 -7.44
CA GLU A 281 8.64 -18.84 -8.70
C GLU A 281 8.02 -17.87 -9.73
N LEU A 282 7.01 -17.12 -9.33
CA LEU A 282 6.37 -16.13 -10.17
C LEU A 282 7.35 -15.07 -10.67
N SER A 283 8.12 -14.48 -9.76
CA SER A 283 9.12 -13.45 -10.09
C SER A 283 10.27 -14.03 -10.93
N GLY A 284 10.70 -15.27 -10.66
CA GLY A 284 11.72 -15.96 -11.41
C GLY A 284 11.31 -16.17 -12.86
N ALA A 285 10.10 -16.68 -13.11
CA ALA A 285 9.61 -16.94 -14.46
C ALA A 285 9.51 -15.65 -15.31
N VAL A 286 9.12 -14.53 -14.73
CA VAL A 286 9.09 -13.24 -15.44
C VAL A 286 10.51 -12.75 -15.72
N ASN A 287 11.43 -12.84 -14.76
CA ASN A 287 12.82 -12.46 -14.97
C ASN A 287 13.50 -13.31 -16.07
N ASP A 288 13.24 -14.62 -16.10
CA ASP A 288 13.77 -15.54 -17.12
C ASP A 288 13.21 -15.18 -18.50
N HIS A 289 11.92 -14.83 -18.58
CA HIS A 289 11.32 -14.33 -19.81
C HIS A 289 12.02 -13.06 -20.31
N LEU A 290 12.16 -12.03 -19.47
CA LEU A 290 12.86 -10.80 -19.83
C LEU A 290 14.30 -11.06 -20.27
N ALA A 291 15.02 -11.93 -19.55
CA ALA A 291 16.38 -12.31 -19.88
C ALA A 291 16.49 -13.00 -21.26
N SER A 292 15.48 -13.81 -21.64
CA SER A 292 15.43 -14.44 -22.98
C SER A 292 15.32 -13.43 -24.13
N TRP A 293 14.78 -12.22 -23.85
CA TRP A 293 14.72 -11.10 -24.76
C TRP A 293 15.94 -10.17 -24.69
N GLY A 294 16.86 -10.44 -23.74
CA GLY A 294 18.06 -9.63 -23.50
C GLY A 294 17.84 -8.45 -22.55
N TYR A 295 16.77 -8.47 -21.76
CA TYR A 295 16.43 -7.41 -20.81
C TYR A 295 16.57 -7.87 -19.36
N VAL A 296 16.71 -6.89 -18.46
CA VAL A 296 16.74 -7.09 -17.01
C VAL A 296 15.76 -6.12 -16.36
N MET A 297 14.93 -6.62 -15.46
CA MET A 297 14.06 -5.77 -14.63
C MET A 297 14.83 -5.29 -13.39
N PRO A 298 14.94 -3.99 -13.16
CA PRO A 298 15.74 -3.44 -12.05
C PRO A 298 14.99 -3.35 -10.71
N HIS A 299 13.73 -3.74 -10.66
CA HIS A 299 12.89 -3.70 -9.46
C HIS A 299 12.18 -5.03 -9.23
N ASN A 300 11.36 -5.13 -8.18
CA ASN A 300 10.54 -6.30 -7.90
C ASN A 300 9.42 -6.43 -8.93
N LEU A 301 8.88 -7.65 -9.08
CA LEU A 301 7.75 -7.90 -9.99
C LEU A 301 6.46 -7.26 -9.50
N GLY A 302 6.34 -6.99 -8.21
CA GLY A 302 5.15 -6.40 -7.59
C GLY A 302 5.15 -6.53 -6.08
N HIS A 303 4.08 -6.08 -5.49
CA HIS A 303 3.87 -6.03 -4.04
C HIS A 303 2.39 -6.12 -3.69
N GLY A 304 2.09 -6.51 -2.45
CA GLY A 304 0.74 -6.40 -1.91
C GLY A 304 0.29 -4.94 -1.81
N ILE A 305 -0.99 -4.74 -1.96
CA ILE A 305 -1.63 -3.43 -1.78
C ILE A 305 -2.80 -3.54 -0.80
N GLY A 306 -3.16 -2.42 -0.20
CA GLY A 306 -4.26 -2.32 0.74
C GLY A 306 -4.31 -0.94 1.37
N LEU A 307 -4.15 -0.85 2.67
CA LEU A 307 -4.05 0.43 3.39
C LEU A 307 -2.70 1.13 3.17
N TYR A 308 -1.65 0.39 2.82
CA TYR A 308 -0.41 0.91 2.27
C TYR A 308 -0.29 0.55 0.80
N ILE A 309 0.41 1.39 0.04
CA ILE A 309 0.74 1.13 -1.35
C ILE A 309 1.67 -0.10 -1.47
N HIS A 310 2.65 -0.21 -0.60
CA HIS A 310 3.56 -1.33 -0.54
C HIS A 310 3.34 -2.11 0.75
N GLU A 311 2.62 -3.22 0.67
CA GLU A 311 2.47 -4.15 1.78
C GLU A 311 2.75 -5.60 1.35
N LYS A 312 2.75 -6.54 2.28
CA LYS A 312 2.93 -7.97 1.94
C LYS A 312 1.73 -8.53 1.16
N PRO A 313 1.96 -9.52 0.26
CA PRO A 313 3.25 -10.17 -0.04
C PRO A 313 4.11 -9.34 -1.00
N PHE A 314 5.44 -9.47 -0.91
CA PHE A 314 6.35 -8.91 -1.91
C PHE A 314 6.71 -9.97 -2.95
N LEU A 315 6.56 -9.65 -4.24
CA LEU A 315 6.89 -10.52 -5.35
C LEU A 315 8.35 -10.31 -5.75
N ARG A 316 9.26 -11.06 -5.11
CA ARG A 316 10.71 -10.95 -5.25
C ARG A 316 11.33 -12.29 -5.60
N ALA A 317 12.32 -12.31 -6.49
CA ALA A 317 13.00 -13.56 -6.89
C ALA A 317 14.00 -14.08 -5.84
N LYS A 318 14.50 -13.23 -4.95
CA LYS A 318 15.59 -13.55 -3.99
C LYS A 318 15.19 -13.17 -2.55
N THR A 319 14.16 -13.80 -2.04
CA THR A 319 13.70 -13.64 -0.64
C THR A 319 13.12 -14.95 -0.14
N ASP A 320 12.71 -15.01 1.11
CA ASP A 320 11.92 -16.14 1.61
C ASP A 320 10.62 -16.23 0.82
N PRO A 321 10.31 -17.40 0.25
CA PRO A 321 9.13 -17.57 -0.59
C PRO A 321 7.86 -17.51 0.23
N VAL A 322 6.87 -16.76 -0.27
CA VAL A 322 5.50 -16.74 0.26
C VAL A 322 4.61 -17.50 -0.71
N LYS A 323 3.75 -18.36 -0.20
CA LYS A 323 2.69 -19.00 -1.01
C LYS A 323 1.56 -18.03 -1.22
N LEU A 324 1.14 -17.86 -2.48
CA LEU A 324 -0.06 -17.11 -2.78
C LEU A 324 -1.29 -17.84 -2.24
N GLU A 325 -2.14 -17.10 -1.54
CA GLU A 325 -3.36 -17.61 -0.92
C GLU A 325 -4.57 -16.79 -1.38
N LYS A 326 -5.75 -17.42 -1.37
CA LYS A 326 -7.02 -16.75 -1.68
C LYS A 326 -7.20 -15.49 -0.83
N GLY A 327 -7.61 -14.40 -1.46
CA GLY A 327 -7.83 -13.10 -0.83
C GLY A 327 -6.58 -12.23 -0.73
N MET A 328 -5.41 -12.71 -1.16
CA MET A 328 -4.25 -11.85 -1.37
C MET A 328 -4.48 -10.94 -2.56
N VAL A 329 -4.24 -9.64 -2.39
CA VAL A 329 -4.32 -8.61 -3.42
C VAL A 329 -2.94 -7.98 -3.58
N PHE A 330 -2.45 -7.90 -4.83
CA PHE A 330 -1.10 -7.45 -5.15
C PHE A 330 -0.99 -6.96 -6.59
N THR A 331 0.08 -6.22 -6.89
CA THR A 331 0.41 -5.74 -8.23
C THR A 331 1.26 -6.74 -9.01
N ILE A 332 1.20 -6.65 -10.34
CA ILE A 332 2.17 -7.23 -11.27
C ILE A 332 2.56 -6.13 -12.25
N GLU A 333 3.83 -5.74 -12.22
CA GLU A 333 4.36 -4.53 -12.85
C GLU A 333 5.67 -4.73 -13.62
N PRO A 334 5.81 -5.71 -14.53
CA PRO A 334 7.05 -5.86 -15.25
C PRO A 334 7.42 -4.58 -16.01
N GLY A 335 8.72 -4.21 -15.96
CA GLY A 335 9.22 -2.99 -16.57
C GLY A 335 10.62 -3.14 -17.17
N ILE A 336 10.87 -2.40 -18.26
CA ILE A 336 12.16 -2.28 -18.96
C ILE A 336 12.46 -0.80 -19.15
N TYR A 337 13.70 -0.40 -18.87
CA TYR A 337 14.12 1.00 -18.92
C TYR A 337 15.47 1.12 -19.60
N ASP A 338 15.55 1.99 -20.62
CA ASP A 338 16.77 2.27 -21.36
C ASP A 338 16.92 3.78 -21.56
N PRO A 339 18.06 4.39 -21.19
CA PRO A 339 18.26 5.84 -21.28
C PRO A 339 18.14 6.43 -22.69
N LYS A 340 18.26 5.61 -23.75
CA LYS A 340 18.16 6.04 -25.14
C LYS A 340 16.79 5.76 -25.76
N LEU A 341 16.11 4.72 -25.29
CA LEU A 341 14.86 4.23 -25.87
C LEU A 341 13.64 4.68 -25.05
N GLY A 342 13.81 5.01 -23.78
CA GLY A 342 12.73 5.27 -22.82
C GLY A 342 12.40 4.06 -21.97
N GLY A 343 11.27 4.09 -21.27
CA GLY A 343 10.79 3.01 -20.40
C GLY A 343 9.44 2.49 -20.82
N VAL A 344 9.20 1.22 -20.53
CA VAL A 344 7.90 0.58 -20.62
C VAL A 344 7.63 -0.18 -19.34
N ARG A 345 6.49 0.09 -18.72
CA ARG A 345 5.93 -0.65 -17.57
C ARG A 345 4.44 -0.86 -17.80
N LEU A 346 3.95 -2.03 -17.52
CA LEU A 346 2.53 -2.34 -17.55
C LEU A 346 2.16 -3.03 -16.24
N GLU A 347 1.29 -2.36 -15.48
CA GLU A 347 0.91 -2.79 -14.14
C GLU A 347 -0.58 -2.86 -13.98
N ASN A 348 -1.00 -3.89 -13.28
CA ASN A 348 -2.38 -4.08 -12.84
C ASN A 348 -2.41 -4.72 -11.47
N ASP A 349 -3.54 -4.53 -10.78
CA ASP A 349 -3.89 -5.17 -9.54
C ASP A 349 -4.56 -6.53 -9.79
N TYR A 350 -4.19 -7.52 -8.97
CA TYR A 350 -4.68 -8.89 -9.04
C TYR A 350 -5.08 -9.42 -7.67
N MET A 351 -6.08 -10.31 -7.66
CA MET A 351 -6.48 -11.06 -6.47
C MET A 351 -6.42 -12.55 -6.73
N ILE A 352 -5.91 -13.33 -5.77
CA ILE A 352 -6.00 -14.79 -5.82
C ILE A 352 -7.40 -15.24 -5.40
N THR A 353 -8.01 -16.08 -6.23
CA THR A 353 -9.33 -16.71 -6.00
C THR A 353 -9.18 -18.18 -5.57
N ASP A 354 -10.27 -18.91 -5.43
CA ASP A 354 -10.21 -20.34 -5.06
C ASP A 354 -9.44 -21.21 -6.06
N ASN A 355 -9.48 -20.90 -7.36
CA ASN A 355 -8.96 -21.76 -8.43
C ASN A 355 -8.02 -21.04 -9.40
N GLY A 356 -7.68 -19.77 -9.16
CA GLY A 356 -6.87 -18.97 -10.07
C GLY A 356 -6.75 -17.55 -9.54
N TYR A 357 -7.04 -16.58 -10.39
CA TYR A 357 -6.95 -15.16 -10.06
C TYR A 357 -8.10 -14.36 -10.67
N GLU A 358 -8.28 -13.16 -10.17
CA GLU A 358 -9.07 -12.09 -10.74
C GLU A 358 -8.16 -10.90 -11.05
N LYS A 359 -8.23 -10.36 -12.26
CA LYS A 359 -7.59 -9.10 -12.62
C LYS A 359 -8.53 -7.97 -12.23
N LEU A 360 -8.07 -7.07 -11.36
CA LEU A 360 -8.91 -6.08 -10.68
C LEU A 360 -8.91 -4.71 -11.36
N THR A 361 -7.87 -4.41 -12.18
CA THR A 361 -7.72 -3.17 -12.94
C THR A 361 -7.44 -3.47 -14.42
N ASN A 362 -7.67 -2.50 -15.31
CA ASN A 362 -7.57 -2.69 -16.77
C ASN A 362 -6.53 -1.76 -17.41
N SER A 363 -5.38 -1.59 -16.75
CA SER A 363 -4.26 -0.88 -17.37
C SER A 363 -3.78 -1.63 -18.61
N ARG A 364 -3.37 -0.87 -19.61
CA ARG A 364 -3.02 -1.33 -20.94
C ARG A 364 -1.97 -0.44 -21.59
N ILE A 365 -1.31 -0.95 -22.62
CA ILE A 365 -0.50 -0.12 -23.50
C ILE A 365 -1.42 0.73 -24.40
N ILE A 366 -1.36 2.05 -24.25
CA ILE A 366 -2.16 2.99 -25.05
C ILE A 366 -1.37 3.35 -26.30
N ARG A 367 -1.80 2.84 -27.44
CA ARG A 367 -1.19 3.11 -28.76
C ARG A 367 -1.87 4.30 -29.44
N LEU A 368 -1.11 5.37 -29.73
CA LEU A 368 -1.58 6.64 -30.33
C LEU A 368 -0.96 6.90 -31.71
#